data_50b41a3909ebc67edee1bcb3a99642ee
#
_entry.id   50b41a3909ebc67edee1bcb3a99642ee
#
_cell.length_a   1.000
_cell.length_b   1.000
_cell.length_c   1.000
_cell.angle_alpha   90.00
_cell.angle_beta   90.00
_cell.angle_gamma   90.00
#
_symmetry.space_group_name_H-M   'P 1'
#
loop_
_entity.id
_entity.type
_entity.pdbx_description
1 polymer ?
#
loop_
_entity_poly.entity_id
_entity_poly.type
_entity_poly.pdbx_seq_one_letter_code
_entity_poly.pdbx_strand_id
1 'polypeptide(L)'
;MALLDILITNARIWTGDRENPSASAVGIVGDRFFILDEAQAHQLGARRRFDANNAFIAPGFNDAHCHSVWFGLTLAEIDLSDCHSAQDVYDTLAQAEKDRPDQEWLIASNFRPSKMGGEELAIAELDRATNNRKLAIKHNSGHSMTVNTAGLQAGGINVDDPEQPEGGQVVLDDDGKPTGLLEENAMRAINDQLSPESVDELAYALQLAHRRYAEEGLTSVTDAGIAGGWIGHSPREMAAYQKASAAGDLLARTQAMITSDVLHPLDGHADDPEGHGLDAGIRTGLGDERLQIGPVKLFTDGSMLGTTAAMTEAYCGCSHRKGYLQGDPEDMTAQAIKAAGNGWSLALHAIGDAAVDLALDIIEEATEKYGAPEMPHRIEHGGVVRTDQIERLAKNNIVVVPQPRFIPEFGGIMAEMLGEERTKLAYPAKRLLEAGMILPGSSDRPVADGEPLKVIQAFVQRKTENGEEFGPAEIITVDDALYAYTAGSAAATGWAGRKGQIAPGQLADLVVLADDPREVDPDTISEIKILATMVGGEFVHGGLEEV
;
A
#
# COMPACT_ATOMS: atom_id res chain seq x y z
N MET A 1 41.93 13.67 -8.19
CA MET A 1 41.32 12.35 -8.34
C MET A 1 39.85 12.49 -7.94
N ALA A 2 38.94 11.94 -8.70
CA ALA A 2 37.54 11.85 -8.25
C ALA A 2 37.52 10.96 -7.01
N LEU A 3 36.81 11.37 -5.97
CA LEU A 3 36.67 10.67 -4.71
C LEU A 3 35.22 10.20 -4.60
N LEU A 4 35.02 8.92 -4.37
CA LEU A 4 33.69 8.40 -4.03
C LEU A 4 33.28 8.91 -2.63
N ASP A 5 32.00 9.18 -2.44
CA ASP A 5 31.49 9.45 -1.09
C ASP A 5 31.42 8.16 -0.28
N ILE A 6 30.92 7.09 -0.93
CA ILE A 6 30.79 5.74 -0.32
C ILE A 6 31.34 4.69 -1.27
N LEU A 7 31.99 3.67 -0.72
CA LEU A 7 32.36 2.43 -1.39
C LEU A 7 31.95 1.24 -0.53
N ILE A 8 31.16 0.34 -1.08
CA ILE A 8 30.77 -0.93 -0.46
C ILE A 8 31.44 -2.07 -1.22
N THR A 9 32.14 -2.95 -0.52
CA THR A 9 32.86 -4.11 -1.08
C THR A 9 32.49 -5.38 -0.33
N ASN A 10 33.05 -6.52 -0.76
CA ASN A 10 32.82 -7.83 -0.15
C ASN A 10 31.33 -8.17 -0.05
N ALA A 11 30.59 -8.03 -1.16
CA ALA A 11 29.16 -8.26 -1.26
C ALA A 11 28.82 -9.19 -2.43
N ARG A 12 27.70 -9.91 -2.32
CA ARG A 12 27.04 -10.58 -3.44
C ARG A 12 26.00 -9.62 -4.01
N ILE A 13 26.31 -8.95 -5.12
CA ILE A 13 25.49 -7.87 -5.65
C ILE A 13 24.67 -8.38 -6.83
N TRP A 14 23.34 -8.33 -6.69
CA TRP A 14 22.38 -8.47 -7.78
C TRP A 14 21.91 -7.08 -8.20
N THR A 15 22.15 -6.73 -9.45
CA THR A 15 21.93 -5.34 -9.93
C THR A 15 20.50 -5.04 -10.34
N GLY A 16 19.66 -6.04 -10.56
CA GLY A 16 18.35 -5.86 -11.20
C GLY A 16 18.43 -5.51 -12.70
N ASP A 17 19.63 -5.41 -13.27
CA ASP A 17 19.87 -5.24 -14.70
C ASP A 17 20.07 -6.61 -15.37
N ARG A 18 19.16 -6.97 -16.27
CA ARG A 18 19.22 -8.29 -16.96
C ARG A 18 20.42 -8.42 -17.90
N GLU A 19 20.98 -7.31 -18.39
CA GLU A 19 22.15 -7.31 -19.24
C GLU A 19 23.46 -7.41 -18.41
N ASN A 20 23.46 -6.82 -17.21
CA ASN A 20 24.59 -6.80 -16.28
C ASN A 20 24.15 -7.26 -14.88
N PRO A 21 23.81 -8.54 -14.67
CA PRO A 21 23.08 -9.00 -13.48
C PRO A 21 23.88 -8.98 -12.17
N SER A 22 25.18 -8.71 -12.21
CA SER A 22 26.06 -8.70 -11.03
C SER A 22 27.10 -7.58 -11.09
N ALA A 23 27.57 -7.18 -9.92
CA ALA A 23 28.65 -6.21 -9.74
C ALA A 23 29.64 -6.71 -8.68
N SER A 24 30.86 -6.16 -8.65
CA SER A 24 31.88 -6.53 -7.65
C SER A 24 32.03 -5.49 -6.53
N ALA A 25 31.47 -4.30 -6.72
CA ALA A 25 31.45 -3.23 -5.72
C ALA A 25 30.27 -2.26 -5.98
N VAL A 26 29.95 -1.45 -4.98
CA VAL A 26 29.01 -0.31 -5.13
C VAL A 26 29.76 0.96 -4.72
N GLY A 27 30.04 1.84 -5.69
CA GLY A 27 30.60 3.17 -5.48
C GLY A 27 29.56 4.23 -5.70
N ILE A 28 29.41 5.17 -4.75
CA ILE A 28 28.37 6.20 -4.74
C ILE A 28 29.03 7.59 -4.73
N VAL A 29 28.45 8.52 -5.50
CA VAL A 29 28.76 9.95 -5.49
C VAL A 29 27.45 10.73 -5.33
N GLY A 30 27.35 11.51 -4.27
CA GLY A 30 26.10 12.14 -3.89
C GLY A 30 25.01 11.10 -3.57
N ASP A 31 23.90 11.17 -4.26
CA ASP A 31 22.76 10.28 -4.12
C ASP A 31 22.66 9.21 -5.23
N ARG A 32 23.76 8.99 -6.02
CA ARG A 32 23.72 8.12 -7.21
C ARG A 32 24.83 7.09 -7.24
N PHE A 33 24.51 5.92 -7.79
CA PHE A 33 25.51 4.92 -8.16
C PHE A 33 26.45 5.49 -9.23
N PHE A 34 27.73 5.26 -9.05
CA PHE A 34 28.77 5.78 -9.95
C PHE A 34 29.66 4.68 -10.53
N ILE A 35 30.08 3.72 -9.70
CA ILE A 35 30.96 2.63 -10.08
C ILE A 35 30.46 1.31 -9.49
N LEU A 36 30.58 0.22 -10.27
CA LEU A 36 30.16 -1.13 -9.90
C LEU A 36 31.30 -2.15 -10.04
N ASP A 37 32.52 -1.67 -10.30
CA ASP A 37 33.71 -2.49 -10.48
C ASP A 37 34.73 -2.18 -9.37
N GLU A 38 35.14 -3.22 -8.64
CA GLU A 38 36.03 -3.07 -7.49
C GLU A 38 37.43 -2.58 -7.90
N ALA A 39 37.97 -3.04 -9.03
CA ALA A 39 39.30 -2.64 -9.49
C ALA A 39 39.35 -1.18 -9.87
N GLN A 40 38.26 -0.63 -10.46
CA GLN A 40 38.12 0.80 -10.72
C GLN A 40 37.91 1.59 -9.42
N ALA A 41 37.12 1.07 -8.49
CA ALA A 41 36.85 1.70 -7.21
C ALA A 41 38.13 1.89 -6.37
N HIS A 42 39.05 0.91 -6.39
CA HIS A 42 40.34 1.01 -5.71
C HIS A 42 41.23 2.14 -6.25
N GLN A 43 41.09 2.51 -7.52
CA GLN A 43 41.86 3.59 -8.15
C GLN A 43 41.35 4.99 -7.76
N LEU A 44 40.06 5.12 -7.41
CA LEU A 44 39.43 6.40 -7.12
C LEU A 44 39.56 6.81 -5.65
N GLY A 45 39.59 5.89 -4.71
CA GLY A 45 39.45 6.16 -3.28
C GLY A 45 38.01 6.51 -2.87
N ALA A 46 37.71 6.41 -1.60
CA ALA A 46 36.40 6.74 -1.04
C ALA A 46 36.55 7.45 0.31
N ARG A 47 35.58 8.32 0.65
CA ARG A 47 35.53 8.99 1.96
C ARG A 47 35.13 8.01 3.07
N ARG A 48 34.13 7.18 2.78
CA ARG A 48 33.65 6.12 3.67
C ARG A 48 33.71 4.79 2.95
N ARG A 49 34.13 3.76 3.64
CA ARG A 49 34.22 2.41 3.11
C ARG A 49 33.45 1.47 4.00
N PHE A 50 32.71 0.55 3.41
CA PHE A 50 31.92 -0.44 4.13
C PHE A 50 32.27 -1.83 3.63
N ASP A 51 32.41 -2.76 4.56
CA ASP A 51 32.47 -4.19 4.31
C ASP A 51 31.07 -4.80 4.47
N ALA A 52 30.55 -5.40 3.41
CA ALA A 52 29.26 -6.08 3.46
C ALA A 52 29.35 -7.51 4.02
N ASN A 53 30.54 -7.99 4.39
CA ASN A 53 30.74 -9.32 4.96
C ASN A 53 30.02 -10.45 4.17
N ASN A 54 30.14 -10.40 2.85
CA ASN A 54 29.50 -11.33 1.91
C ASN A 54 27.94 -11.34 1.94
N ALA A 55 27.30 -10.30 2.52
CA ALA A 55 25.86 -10.15 2.47
C ALA A 55 25.37 -9.97 1.02
N PHE A 56 24.08 -10.25 0.81
CA PHE A 56 23.45 -10.03 -0.48
C PHE A 56 22.95 -8.58 -0.59
N ILE A 57 23.26 -7.92 -1.69
CA ILE A 57 22.82 -6.56 -1.98
C ILE A 57 21.95 -6.57 -3.25
N ALA A 58 20.77 -5.95 -3.15
CA ALA A 58 19.86 -5.73 -4.26
C ALA A 58 19.47 -4.24 -4.35
N PRO A 59 18.90 -3.77 -5.47
CA PRO A 59 18.18 -2.50 -5.50
C PRO A 59 17.13 -2.46 -4.40
N GLY A 60 16.89 -1.30 -3.81
CA GLY A 60 15.87 -1.15 -2.79
C GLY A 60 14.48 -1.55 -3.30
N PHE A 61 13.71 -2.18 -2.45
CA PHE A 61 12.37 -2.61 -2.79
C PHE A 61 11.46 -1.43 -3.06
N ASN A 62 10.51 -1.61 -3.99
CA ASN A 62 9.59 -0.58 -4.43
C ASN A 62 8.16 -1.16 -4.48
N ASP A 63 7.30 -0.72 -3.56
CA ASP A 63 5.89 -1.09 -3.54
C ASP A 63 5.10 -0.15 -4.46
N ALA A 64 4.58 -0.69 -5.56
CA ALA A 64 3.86 0.10 -6.56
C ALA A 64 2.41 0.44 -6.16
N HIS A 65 1.87 -0.14 -5.09
CA HIS A 65 0.51 0.07 -4.62
C HIS A 65 0.39 -0.28 -3.14
N CYS A 66 0.34 0.73 -2.30
CA CYS A 66 0.04 0.61 -0.86
C CYS A 66 -0.77 1.83 -0.41
N HIS A 67 -1.15 1.87 0.88
CA HIS A 67 -1.86 2.99 1.50
C HIS A 67 -1.09 3.43 2.74
N SER A 68 -0.13 4.34 2.57
CA SER A 68 0.85 4.70 3.60
C SER A 68 0.22 5.37 4.80
N VAL A 69 -0.73 6.29 4.59
CA VAL A 69 -1.45 6.93 5.68
C VAL A 69 -2.29 5.91 6.44
N TRP A 70 -3.12 5.14 5.73
CA TRP A 70 -3.94 4.12 6.37
C TRP A 70 -3.09 3.11 7.15
N PHE A 71 -2.02 2.60 6.55
CA PHE A 71 -1.09 1.70 7.24
C PHE A 71 -0.47 2.36 8.48
N GLY A 72 -0.01 3.60 8.39
CA GLY A 72 0.54 4.33 9.53
C GLY A 72 -0.48 4.54 10.65
N LEU A 73 -1.74 4.81 10.32
CA LEU A 73 -2.82 4.90 11.30
C LEU A 73 -3.03 3.56 12.02
N THR A 74 -3.00 2.42 11.30
CA THR A 74 -3.07 1.10 11.97
C THR A 74 -1.89 0.85 12.91
N LEU A 75 -0.69 1.34 12.57
CA LEU A 75 0.47 1.27 13.46
C LEU A 75 0.37 2.22 14.68
N ALA A 76 -0.38 3.32 14.54
CA ALA A 76 -0.66 4.24 15.63
C ALA A 76 -1.71 3.71 16.61
N GLU A 77 -2.56 2.79 16.19
CA GLU A 77 -3.57 2.16 17.03
C GLU A 77 -2.94 1.22 18.06
N ILE A 78 -3.69 0.96 19.14
CA ILE A 78 -3.30 0.01 20.18
C ILE A 78 -3.76 -1.37 19.72
N ASP A 79 -2.82 -2.27 19.46
CA ASP A 79 -3.15 -3.62 19.03
C ASP A 79 -3.62 -4.49 20.20
N LEU A 80 -4.84 -5.04 20.08
CA LEU A 80 -5.45 -5.94 21.05
C LEU A 80 -5.52 -7.39 20.56
N SER A 81 -4.80 -7.74 19.49
CA SER A 81 -4.85 -9.09 18.88
C SER A 81 -4.46 -10.21 19.82
N ASP A 82 -3.54 -9.93 20.75
CA ASP A 82 -3.00 -10.90 21.73
C ASP A 82 -3.73 -10.89 23.07
N CYS A 83 -4.78 -10.07 23.23
CA CYS A 83 -5.60 -10.08 24.44
C CYS A 83 -6.56 -11.27 24.45
N HIS A 84 -6.60 -11.99 25.57
CA HIS A 84 -7.45 -13.18 25.79
C HIS A 84 -8.40 -13.05 26.98
N SER A 85 -8.31 -11.95 27.73
CA SER A 85 -9.18 -11.61 28.86
C SER A 85 -9.46 -10.10 28.90
N ALA A 86 -10.52 -9.68 29.59
CA ALA A 86 -10.78 -8.27 29.82
C ALA A 86 -9.63 -7.58 30.55
N GLN A 87 -8.96 -8.29 31.47
CA GLN A 87 -7.80 -7.76 32.20
C GLN A 87 -6.62 -7.48 31.26
N ASP A 88 -6.33 -8.34 30.26
CA ASP A 88 -5.28 -8.09 29.27
C ASP A 88 -5.54 -6.78 28.51
N VAL A 89 -6.83 -6.54 28.14
CA VAL A 89 -7.24 -5.30 27.49
C VAL A 89 -6.98 -4.09 28.37
N TYR A 90 -7.40 -4.14 29.64
CA TYR A 90 -7.20 -3.01 30.57
C TYR A 90 -5.72 -2.73 30.81
N ASP A 91 -4.88 -3.76 30.96
CA ASP A 91 -3.44 -3.60 31.18
C ASP A 91 -2.75 -3.03 29.92
N THR A 92 -3.15 -3.48 28.74
CA THR A 92 -2.64 -2.96 27.47
C THR A 92 -3.01 -1.48 27.29
N LEU A 93 -4.26 -1.11 27.56
CA LEU A 93 -4.72 0.28 27.48
C LEU A 93 -4.02 1.17 28.52
N ALA A 94 -3.82 0.68 29.75
CA ALA A 94 -3.13 1.42 30.80
C ALA A 94 -1.65 1.64 30.49
N GLN A 95 -1.01 0.72 29.76
CA GLN A 95 0.34 0.93 29.27
C GLN A 95 0.36 1.96 28.13
N ALA A 96 -0.54 1.83 27.17
CA ALA A 96 -0.65 2.75 26.04
C ALA A 96 -0.97 4.20 26.49
N GLU A 97 -1.76 4.36 27.56
CA GLU A 97 -2.05 5.68 28.17
C GLU A 97 -0.78 6.40 28.61
N LYS A 98 0.17 5.68 29.18
CA LYS A 98 1.46 6.23 29.63
C LYS A 98 2.41 6.50 28.48
N ASP A 99 2.42 5.61 27.49
CA ASP A 99 3.35 5.67 26.35
C ASP A 99 2.97 6.75 25.32
N ARG A 100 1.70 7.20 25.35
CA ARG A 100 1.12 8.13 24.36
C ARG A 100 0.48 9.36 25.04
N PRO A 101 1.26 10.15 25.82
CA PRO A 101 0.71 11.23 26.64
C PRO A 101 0.01 12.35 25.86
N ASP A 102 0.43 12.58 24.61
CA ASP A 102 -0.02 13.70 23.78
C ASP A 102 -1.23 13.36 22.90
N GLN A 103 -1.68 12.10 22.87
CA GLN A 103 -2.83 11.70 22.08
C GLN A 103 -4.14 12.06 22.80
N GLU A 104 -5.02 12.76 22.11
CA GLU A 104 -6.35 13.10 22.64
C GLU A 104 -7.26 11.87 22.74
N TRP A 105 -7.22 11.02 21.70
CA TRP A 105 -7.92 9.75 21.64
C TRP A 105 -6.94 8.60 21.76
N LEU A 106 -7.29 7.60 22.55
CA LEU A 106 -6.70 6.28 22.50
C LEU A 106 -7.56 5.42 21.56
N ILE A 107 -7.01 5.04 20.41
CA ILE A 107 -7.70 4.20 19.43
C ILE A 107 -7.07 2.82 19.50
N ALA A 108 -7.90 1.79 19.70
CA ALA A 108 -7.46 0.40 19.71
C ALA A 108 -8.18 -0.40 18.62
N SER A 109 -7.50 -1.41 18.10
CA SER A 109 -8.02 -2.27 17.02
C SER A 109 -7.73 -3.73 17.29
N ASN A 110 -8.19 -4.60 16.36
CA ASN A 110 -8.03 -6.05 16.44
C ASN A 110 -8.71 -6.71 17.66
N PHE A 111 -9.65 -6.00 18.30
CA PHE A 111 -10.39 -6.58 19.43
C PHE A 111 -11.37 -7.66 18.96
N ARG A 112 -11.29 -8.81 19.58
CA ARG A 112 -12.13 -9.98 19.26
C ARG A 112 -12.89 -10.45 20.51
N PRO A 113 -14.18 -10.08 20.69
CA PRO A 113 -14.98 -10.52 21.84
C PRO A 113 -14.99 -12.05 22.02
N SER A 114 -14.94 -12.82 20.94
CA SER A 114 -14.89 -14.29 20.97
C SER A 114 -13.66 -14.88 21.67
N LYS A 115 -12.55 -14.10 21.75
CA LYS A 115 -11.33 -14.51 22.47
C LYS A 115 -11.41 -14.27 23.99
N MET A 116 -12.39 -13.48 24.46
CA MET A 116 -12.50 -13.05 25.85
C MET A 116 -13.15 -14.07 26.77
N GLY A 117 -13.42 -15.30 26.30
CA GLY A 117 -14.01 -16.36 27.15
C GLY A 117 -15.43 -16.05 27.66
N GLY A 118 -16.11 -15.07 27.08
CA GLY A 118 -17.44 -14.60 27.50
C GLY A 118 -17.39 -13.43 28.49
N GLU A 119 -16.21 -12.89 28.79
CA GLU A 119 -16.07 -11.65 29.57
C GLU A 119 -16.44 -10.43 28.72
N GLU A 120 -17.17 -9.49 29.31
CA GLU A 120 -17.48 -8.18 28.73
C GLU A 120 -16.57 -7.11 29.29
N LEU A 121 -16.28 -6.09 28.49
CA LEU A 121 -15.49 -4.94 28.94
C LEU A 121 -16.37 -4.00 29.77
N ALA A 122 -16.01 -3.79 31.02
CA ALA A 122 -16.71 -2.85 31.91
C ALA A 122 -16.26 -1.42 31.66
N ILE A 123 -17.20 -0.50 31.37
CA ILE A 123 -16.91 0.90 31.05
C ILE A 123 -16.10 1.59 32.16
N ALA A 124 -16.40 1.29 33.44
CA ALA A 124 -15.66 1.86 34.58
C ALA A 124 -14.19 1.41 34.64
N GLU A 125 -13.89 0.19 34.20
CA GLU A 125 -12.50 -0.29 34.10
C GLU A 125 -11.78 0.34 32.90
N LEU A 126 -12.48 0.56 31.79
CA LEU A 126 -11.96 1.31 30.64
C LEU A 126 -11.63 2.74 31.03
N ASP A 127 -12.51 3.42 31.78
CA ASP A 127 -12.26 4.78 32.29
C ASP A 127 -11.00 4.82 33.16
N ARG A 128 -10.84 3.82 34.04
CA ARG A 128 -9.67 3.72 34.93
C ARG A 128 -8.39 3.45 34.14
N ALA A 129 -8.42 2.48 33.22
CA ALA A 129 -7.25 2.09 32.42
C ALA A 129 -6.74 3.24 31.56
N THR A 130 -7.63 4.08 31.06
CA THR A 130 -7.30 5.23 30.19
C THR A 130 -7.15 6.55 30.93
N ASN A 131 -7.21 6.54 32.26
CA ASN A 131 -7.22 7.77 33.09
C ASN A 131 -8.28 8.80 32.62
N ASN A 132 -9.46 8.31 32.23
CA ASN A 132 -10.57 9.06 31.63
C ASN A 132 -10.22 9.78 30.32
N ARG A 133 -9.16 9.39 29.63
CA ARG A 133 -8.90 9.87 28.26
C ARG A 133 -9.89 9.22 27.31
N LYS A 134 -10.28 9.92 26.22
CA LYS A 134 -11.19 9.39 25.22
C LYS A 134 -10.65 8.07 24.64
N LEU A 135 -11.49 7.03 24.58
CA LEU A 135 -11.15 5.70 24.08
C LEU A 135 -12.14 5.25 23.01
N ALA A 136 -11.63 4.67 21.96
CA ALA A 136 -12.39 3.92 20.96
C ALA A 136 -11.70 2.60 20.65
N ILE A 137 -12.37 1.48 20.91
CA ILE A 137 -11.90 0.12 20.58
C ILE A 137 -12.69 -0.38 19.38
N LYS A 138 -12.04 -0.49 18.23
CA LYS A 138 -12.62 -1.04 17.00
C LYS A 138 -12.67 -2.56 17.10
N HIS A 139 -13.86 -3.14 16.94
CA HIS A 139 -14.01 -4.59 16.89
C HIS A 139 -13.58 -5.12 15.52
N ASN A 140 -13.01 -6.31 15.52
CA ASN A 140 -12.54 -6.98 14.30
C ASN A 140 -13.65 -7.20 13.26
N SER A 141 -14.91 -7.27 13.68
CA SER A 141 -16.05 -7.40 12.77
C SER A 141 -16.31 -6.17 11.92
N GLY A 142 -15.87 -4.99 12.37
CA GLY A 142 -16.23 -3.69 11.78
C GLY A 142 -17.66 -3.22 12.06
N HIS A 143 -18.49 -4.05 12.74
CA HIS A 143 -19.91 -3.77 13.01
C HIS A 143 -20.17 -3.26 14.42
N SER A 144 -19.14 -3.17 15.25
CA SER A 144 -19.25 -2.67 16.63
C SER A 144 -17.96 -1.97 17.09
N MET A 145 -18.13 -1.10 18.08
CA MET A 145 -17.09 -0.34 18.72
C MET A 145 -17.38 -0.26 20.22
N THR A 146 -16.37 -0.39 21.05
CA THR A 146 -16.49 -0.15 22.50
C THR A 146 -15.76 1.15 22.84
N VAL A 147 -16.45 2.03 23.58
CA VAL A 147 -15.90 3.33 24.02
C VAL A 147 -16.02 3.45 25.52
N ASN A 148 -15.20 4.30 26.11
CA ASN A 148 -15.33 4.66 27.52
C ASN A 148 -16.28 5.85 27.73
N THR A 149 -16.49 6.28 28.98
CA THR A 149 -17.39 7.40 29.30
C THR A 149 -17.01 8.70 28.59
N ALA A 150 -15.70 9.00 28.51
CA ALA A 150 -15.22 10.19 27.79
C ALA A 150 -15.48 10.10 26.27
N GLY A 151 -15.40 8.90 25.69
CA GLY A 151 -15.75 8.64 24.30
C GLY A 151 -17.25 8.85 24.03
N LEU A 152 -18.13 8.31 24.89
CA LEU A 152 -19.58 8.55 24.79
C LEU A 152 -19.92 10.04 24.82
N GLN A 153 -19.33 10.77 25.77
CA GLN A 153 -19.53 12.22 25.91
C GLN A 153 -19.07 12.99 24.68
N ALA A 154 -17.90 12.63 24.14
CA ALA A 154 -17.36 13.25 22.93
C ALA A 154 -18.27 13.02 21.70
N GLY A 155 -18.87 11.82 21.58
CA GLY A 155 -19.88 11.51 20.55
C GLY A 155 -21.26 12.12 20.80
N GLY A 156 -21.42 12.90 21.89
CA GLY A 156 -22.72 13.52 22.23
C GLY A 156 -23.76 12.53 22.77
N ILE A 157 -23.35 11.33 23.17
CA ILE A 157 -24.23 10.31 23.72
C ILE A 157 -24.46 10.62 25.22
N ASN A 158 -25.70 10.92 25.59
CA ASN A 158 -26.07 11.18 26.96
C ASN A 158 -26.06 9.89 27.78
N VAL A 159 -25.16 9.79 28.77
CA VAL A 159 -25.00 8.57 29.60
C VAL A 159 -26.18 8.32 30.56
N ASP A 160 -26.99 9.34 30.85
CA ASP A 160 -28.18 9.23 31.73
C ASP A 160 -29.48 8.95 30.98
N ASP A 161 -29.57 9.34 29.70
CA ASP A 161 -30.75 9.16 28.85
C ASP A 161 -30.32 9.04 27.38
N PRO A 162 -29.75 7.89 26.98
CA PRO A 162 -29.17 7.72 25.64
C PRO A 162 -30.27 7.58 24.57
N GLU A 163 -30.25 8.43 23.56
CA GLU A 163 -31.08 8.28 22.37
C GLU A 163 -30.54 7.12 21.49
N GLN A 164 -31.49 6.33 20.97
CA GLN A 164 -31.15 5.25 20.04
C GLN A 164 -31.16 5.75 18.60
N PRO A 165 -30.06 5.65 17.86
CA PRO A 165 -30.01 6.09 16.46
C PRO A 165 -30.76 5.10 15.55
N GLU A 166 -31.33 5.61 14.46
CA GLU A 166 -31.95 4.78 13.44
C GLU A 166 -30.89 3.86 12.78
N GLY A 167 -31.16 2.55 12.76
CA GLY A 167 -30.27 1.56 12.15
C GLY A 167 -29.00 1.25 12.96
N GLY A 168 -28.97 1.60 14.25
CA GLY A 168 -27.88 1.28 15.17
C GLY A 168 -28.36 1.15 16.60
N GLN A 169 -27.49 0.70 17.49
CA GLN A 169 -27.80 0.51 18.89
C GLN A 169 -26.70 1.02 19.80
N VAL A 170 -27.06 1.84 20.78
CA VAL A 170 -26.28 2.08 21.99
C VAL A 170 -26.69 0.98 22.98
N VAL A 171 -25.80 0.05 23.29
CA VAL A 171 -26.13 -1.10 24.17
C VAL A 171 -26.21 -0.62 25.61
N LEU A 172 -27.31 -0.99 26.29
CA LEU A 172 -27.60 -0.60 27.66
C LEU A 172 -27.48 -1.79 28.60
N ASP A 173 -27.10 -1.52 29.84
CA ASP A 173 -27.17 -2.48 30.95
C ASP A 173 -28.59 -2.61 31.51
N ASP A 174 -28.75 -3.46 32.54
CA ASP A 174 -30.05 -3.70 33.19
C ASP A 174 -30.64 -2.45 33.88
N ASP A 175 -29.80 -1.46 34.19
CA ASP A 175 -30.22 -0.18 34.80
C ASP A 175 -30.49 0.90 33.74
N GLY A 176 -30.41 0.55 32.43
CA GLY A 176 -30.66 1.43 31.29
C GLY A 176 -29.52 2.40 31.00
N LYS A 177 -28.33 2.12 31.48
CA LYS A 177 -27.13 2.94 31.23
C LYS A 177 -26.29 2.33 30.08
N PRO A 178 -25.62 3.18 29.26
CA PRO A 178 -24.73 2.69 28.22
C PRO A 178 -23.58 1.84 28.77
N THR A 179 -23.39 0.66 28.19
CA THR A 179 -22.26 -0.22 28.50
C THR A 179 -20.95 0.27 27.86
N GLY A 180 -21.03 1.20 26.94
CA GLY A 180 -19.93 1.62 26.07
C GLY A 180 -19.91 0.93 24.71
N LEU A 181 -20.67 -0.16 24.53
CA LEU A 181 -20.76 -0.86 23.25
C LEU A 181 -21.73 -0.12 22.31
N LEU A 182 -21.24 0.21 21.13
CA LEU A 182 -21.98 0.85 20.03
C LEU A 182 -22.02 -0.10 18.84
N GLU A 183 -23.19 -0.28 18.25
CA GLU A 183 -23.38 -1.17 17.11
C GLU A 183 -23.94 -0.40 15.89
N GLU A 184 -23.46 -0.80 14.70
CA GLU A 184 -23.89 -0.28 13.41
C GLU A 184 -23.87 1.27 13.37
N ASN A 185 -24.98 1.91 13.01
CA ASN A 185 -25.06 3.38 12.90
C ASN A 185 -24.78 4.13 14.21
N ALA A 186 -24.82 3.48 15.38
CA ALA A 186 -24.44 4.13 16.62
C ALA A 186 -22.94 4.48 16.67
N MET A 187 -22.08 3.72 15.95
CA MET A 187 -20.66 4.04 15.83
C MET A 187 -20.38 5.38 15.15
N ARG A 188 -21.33 5.86 14.32
CA ARG A 188 -21.16 7.12 13.58
C ARG A 188 -20.90 8.30 14.52
N ALA A 189 -21.53 8.32 15.71
CA ALA A 189 -21.30 9.36 16.70
C ALA A 189 -19.82 9.53 17.09
N ILE A 190 -19.07 8.44 17.08
CA ILE A 190 -17.63 8.43 17.37
C ILE A 190 -16.82 8.64 16.10
N ASN A 191 -17.16 7.96 15.00
CA ASN A 191 -16.44 8.11 13.74
C ASN A 191 -16.42 9.57 13.25
N ASP A 192 -17.53 10.31 13.40
CA ASP A 192 -17.62 11.74 13.05
C ASP A 192 -16.71 12.64 13.93
N GLN A 193 -16.19 12.12 15.07
CA GLN A 193 -15.20 12.79 15.91
C GLN A 193 -13.75 12.43 15.54
N LEU A 194 -13.56 11.27 14.91
CA LEU A 194 -12.24 10.75 14.55
C LEU A 194 -11.84 11.13 13.12
N SER A 195 -12.81 11.44 12.27
CA SER A 195 -12.58 11.75 10.84
C SER A 195 -13.24 13.09 10.47
N PRO A 196 -12.63 13.87 9.56
CA PRO A 196 -11.31 13.62 8.94
C PRO A 196 -10.18 13.88 9.95
N GLU A 197 -9.13 13.06 9.86
CA GLU A 197 -7.95 13.19 10.71
C GLU A 197 -7.24 14.52 10.44
N SER A 198 -6.59 15.05 11.47
CA SER A 198 -5.79 16.27 11.36
C SER A 198 -4.51 16.05 10.53
N VAL A 199 -3.99 17.11 9.93
CA VAL A 199 -2.70 17.06 9.20
C VAL A 199 -1.56 16.52 10.09
N ASP A 200 -1.61 16.78 11.39
CA ASP A 200 -0.59 16.36 12.36
C ASP A 200 -0.67 14.85 12.63
N GLU A 201 -1.88 14.31 12.79
CA GLU A 201 -2.10 12.87 12.94
C GLU A 201 -1.69 12.10 11.69
N LEU A 202 -2.07 12.59 10.51
CA LEU A 202 -1.68 11.98 9.24
C LEU A 202 -0.16 12.03 9.01
N ALA A 203 0.51 13.14 9.38
CA ALA A 203 1.96 13.25 9.30
C ALA A 203 2.67 12.28 10.26
N TYR A 204 2.12 12.10 11.48
CA TYR A 204 2.62 11.12 12.42
C TYR A 204 2.41 9.68 11.92
N ALA A 205 1.26 9.38 11.33
CA ALA A 205 1.01 8.09 10.69
C ALA A 205 2.04 7.80 9.58
N LEU A 206 2.32 8.78 8.71
CA LEU A 206 3.37 8.66 7.69
C LEU A 206 4.75 8.37 8.29
N GLN A 207 5.12 9.05 9.39
CA GLN A 207 6.38 8.79 10.07
C GLN A 207 6.48 7.33 10.53
N LEU A 208 5.41 6.77 11.12
CA LEU A 208 5.37 5.37 11.56
C LEU A 208 5.48 4.40 10.37
N ALA A 209 4.70 4.64 9.32
CA ALA A 209 4.73 3.82 8.11
C ALA A 209 6.13 3.80 7.48
N HIS A 210 6.76 4.97 7.34
CA HIS A 210 8.08 5.08 6.72
C HIS A 210 9.21 4.45 7.54
N ARG A 211 9.13 4.46 8.88
CA ARG A 211 10.05 3.70 9.73
C ARG A 211 9.92 2.20 9.47
N ARG A 212 8.69 1.69 9.43
CA ARG A 212 8.44 0.28 9.10
C ARG A 212 8.89 -0.06 7.68
N TYR A 213 8.67 0.79 6.69
CA TYR A 213 9.17 0.61 5.33
C TYR A 213 10.70 0.49 5.29
N ALA A 214 11.40 1.36 6.03
CA ALA A 214 12.86 1.30 6.12
C ALA A 214 13.35 -0.02 6.73
N GLU A 215 12.69 -0.50 7.80
CA GLU A 215 12.98 -1.79 8.44
C GLU A 215 12.78 -2.99 7.48
N GLU A 216 11.86 -2.87 6.53
CA GLU A 216 11.48 -3.91 5.58
C GLU A 216 12.18 -3.80 4.22
N GLY A 217 13.13 -2.88 4.06
CA GLY A 217 13.91 -2.74 2.82
C GLY A 217 13.22 -1.94 1.71
N LEU A 218 12.07 -1.32 2.00
CA LEU A 218 11.37 -0.45 1.05
C LEU A 218 12.08 0.90 0.95
N THR A 219 12.51 1.23 -0.26
CA THR A 219 13.12 2.52 -0.59
C THR A 219 12.19 3.44 -1.36
N SER A 220 11.08 2.88 -1.85
CA SER A 220 10.07 3.62 -2.60
C SER A 220 8.70 3.00 -2.45
N VAL A 221 7.67 3.86 -2.38
CA VAL A 221 6.26 3.45 -2.27
C VAL A 221 5.37 4.33 -3.14
N THR A 222 4.26 3.77 -3.59
CA THR A 222 3.18 4.53 -4.23
C THR A 222 1.92 4.40 -3.38
N ASP A 223 1.48 5.50 -2.79
CA ASP A 223 0.20 5.56 -2.08
C ASP A 223 -0.93 5.62 -3.10
N ALA A 224 -1.81 4.63 -3.05
CA ALA A 224 -2.77 4.33 -4.12
C ALA A 224 -4.12 5.03 -3.96
N GLY A 225 -4.13 6.20 -3.32
CA GLY A 225 -5.32 7.05 -3.25
C GLY A 225 -5.37 7.89 -1.98
N ILE A 226 -5.26 9.21 -2.14
CA ILE A 226 -5.34 10.17 -1.05
C ILE A 226 -6.35 11.27 -1.36
N ALA A 227 -6.72 12.00 -0.33
CA ALA A 227 -7.49 13.24 -0.34
C ALA A 227 -9.01 13.12 -0.52
N GLY A 228 -9.54 12.02 -1.04
CA GLY A 228 -10.99 11.93 -1.25
C GLY A 228 -11.51 10.49 -1.38
N GLY A 229 -12.78 10.36 -1.67
CA GLY A 229 -13.46 9.08 -1.75
C GLY A 229 -13.50 8.36 -0.40
N TRP A 230 -13.72 7.06 -0.43
CA TRP A 230 -13.73 6.23 0.78
C TRP A 230 -12.32 5.86 1.28
N ILE A 231 -11.28 6.07 0.44
CA ILE A 231 -9.90 5.70 0.77
C ILE A 231 -9.10 6.87 1.35
N GLY A 232 -9.45 8.10 1.01
CA GLY A 232 -8.76 9.28 1.52
C GLY A 232 -9.22 9.63 2.94
N HIS A 233 -8.27 9.99 3.79
CA HIS A 233 -8.50 10.31 5.20
C HIS A 233 -8.81 11.79 5.45
N SER A 234 -8.43 12.68 4.54
CA SER A 234 -8.69 14.10 4.66
C SER A 234 -8.56 14.81 3.31
N PRO A 235 -9.43 15.79 2.98
CA PRO A 235 -9.22 16.65 1.81
C PRO A 235 -7.90 17.43 1.83
N ARG A 236 -7.24 17.47 2.99
CA ARG A 236 -5.94 18.14 3.20
C ARG A 236 -4.77 17.16 3.34
N GLU A 237 -4.95 15.93 2.96
CA GLU A 237 -4.00 14.83 3.21
C GLU A 237 -2.63 15.09 2.58
N MET A 238 -2.56 15.71 1.39
CA MET A 238 -1.29 16.10 0.77
C MET A 238 -0.48 17.07 1.63
N ALA A 239 -1.10 17.88 2.49
CA ALA A 239 -0.39 18.74 3.43
C ALA A 239 0.38 17.92 4.49
N ALA A 240 -0.13 16.74 4.86
CA ALA A 240 0.58 15.82 5.76
C ALA A 240 1.85 15.24 5.11
N TYR A 241 1.77 14.86 3.82
CA TYR A 241 2.95 14.43 3.05
C TYR A 241 4.00 15.53 2.95
N GLN A 242 3.58 16.76 2.66
CA GLN A 242 4.49 17.91 2.60
C GLN A 242 5.14 18.16 3.97
N LYS A 243 4.38 18.07 5.07
CA LYS A 243 4.89 18.22 6.42
C LYS A 243 5.89 17.14 6.76
N ALA A 244 5.57 15.87 6.52
CA ALA A 244 6.46 14.74 6.75
C ALA A 244 7.73 14.83 5.90
N SER A 245 7.60 15.24 4.63
CA SER A 245 8.75 15.47 3.74
C SER A 245 9.68 16.56 4.27
N ALA A 246 9.13 17.70 4.69
CA ALA A 246 9.90 18.81 5.25
C ALA A 246 10.60 18.46 6.57
N ALA A 247 10.02 17.55 7.36
CA ALA A 247 10.61 17.01 8.58
C ALA A 247 11.68 15.94 8.34
N GLY A 248 11.79 15.39 7.12
CA GLY A 248 12.67 14.26 6.80
C GLY A 248 12.11 12.90 7.21
N ASP A 249 10.81 12.83 7.53
CA ASP A 249 10.15 11.61 7.98
C ASP A 249 9.76 10.66 6.84
N LEU A 250 9.73 11.14 5.58
CA LEU A 250 9.57 10.29 4.40
C LEU A 250 10.88 9.58 4.08
N LEU A 251 11.18 8.49 4.78
CA LEU A 251 12.41 7.72 4.61
C LEU A 251 12.46 7.00 3.25
N ALA A 252 11.34 6.50 2.76
CA ALA A 252 11.18 5.99 1.40
C ALA A 252 10.70 7.11 0.45
N ARG A 253 11.09 7.03 -0.83
CA ARG A 253 10.55 7.92 -1.88
C ARG A 253 9.08 7.64 -2.07
N THR A 254 8.28 8.68 -2.13
CA THR A 254 6.82 8.55 -2.12
C THR A 254 6.21 9.16 -3.37
N GLN A 255 5.36 8.39 -4.03
CA GLN A 255 4.46 8.87 -5.05
C GLN A 255 3.03 8.78 -4.51
N ALA A 256 2.28 9.89 -4.50
CA ALA A 256 0.91 9.93 -3.99
C ALA A 256 -0.08 10.07 -5.14
N MET A 257 -0.97 9.09 -5.29
CA MET A 257 -2.10 9.17 -6.22
C MET A 257 -3.21 10.01 -5.61
N ILE A 258 -3.75 10.93 -6.39
CA ILE A 258 -4.92 11.73 -5.99
C ILE A 258 -6.18 10.99 -6.41
N THR A 259 -7.17 10.86 -5.52
CA THR A 259 -8.46 10.26 -5.91
C THR A 259 -9.22 11.18 -6.86
N SER A 260 -9.95 10.59 -7.80
CA SER A 260 -10.76 11.35 -8.77
C SER A 260 -11.85 12.18 -8.14
N ASP A 261 -12.27 11.85 -6.93
CA ASP A 261 -13.34 12.54 -6.17
C ASP A 261 -13.02 14.01 -5.86
N VAL A 262 -11.74 14.37 -5.78
CA VAL A 262 -11.33 15.75 -5.50
C VAL A 262 -11.02 16.55 -6.77
N LEU A 263 -11.07 15.92 -7.93
CA LEU A 263 -10.95 16.65 -9.19
C LEU A 263 -12.26 17.36 -9.50
N HIS A 264 -12.14 18.57 -10.03
CA HIS A 264 -13.29 19.37 -10.43
C HIS A 264 -13.05 20.03 -11.79
N PRO A 265 -14.11 20.55 -12.46
CA PRO A 265 -13.95 21.30 -13.70
C PRO A 265 -13.02 22.50 -13.50
N LEU A 266 -12.08 22.70 -14.40
CA LEU A 266 -11.17 23.83 -14.43
C LEU A 266 -11.51 24.71 -15.62
N ASP A 267 -11.75 26.00 -15.36
CA ASP A 267 -11.87 27.01 -16.39
C ASP A 267 -10.47 27.36 -16.92
N GLY A 268 -10.29 27.28 -18.23
CA GLY A 268 -9.05 27.57 -18.91
C GLY A 268 -9.24 28.55 -20.07
N HIS A 269 -8.21 28.74 -20.90
CA HIS A 269 -8.31 29.47 -22.13
C HIS A 269 -9.22 28.72 -23.12
N ALA A 270 -9.81 29.42 -24.09
CA ALA A 270 -10.71 28.82 -25.08
C ALA A 270 -10.07 27.69 -25.93
N ASP A 271 -8.75 27.68 -26.02
CA ASP A 271 -7.96 26.66 -26.73
C ASP A 271 -7.49 25.52 -25.82
N ASP A 272 -7.71 25.63 -24.50
CA ASP A 272 -7.40 24.56 -23.55
C ASP A 272 -8.49 23.46 -23.65
N PRO A 273 -8.13 22.17 -23.47
CA PRO A 273 -9.13 21.12 -23.40
C PRO A 273 -10.03 21.34 -22.19
N GLU A 274 -11.33 21.01 -22.34
CA GLU A 274 -12.21 20.85 -21.17
C GLU A 274 -11.59 19.89 -20.19
N GLY A 275 -11.29 20.35 -18.96
CA GLY A 275 -10.53 19.58 -18.05
C GLY A 275 -11.18 19.35 -16.69
N HIS A 276 -10.77 18.23 -16.09
CA HIS A 276 -10.92 17.95 -14.68
C HIS A 276 -9.53 17.92 -14.04
N GLY A 277 -9.36 18.62 -12.92
CA GLY A 277 -8.06 18.69 -12.25
C GLY A 277 -8.15 19.33 -10.88
N LEU A 278 -6.99 19.63 -10.32
CA LEU A 278 -6.83 20.42 -9.10
C LEU A 278 -6.57 21.87 -9.45
N ASP A 279 -6.96 22.79 -8.55
CA ASP A 279 -6.62 24.20 -8.65
C ASP A 279 -5.15 24.44 -8.96
N ALA A 280 -4.85 25.53 -9.65
CA ALA A 280 -3.53 25.88 -10.14
C ALA A 280 -2.95 24.94 -11.22
N GLY A 281 -3.74 24.00 -11.78
CA GLY A 281 -3.31 23.08 -12.83
C GLY A 281 -2.31 22.02 -12.35
N ILE A 282 -2.38 21.66 -11.08
CA ILE A 282 -1.58 20.58 -10.49
C ILE A 282 -1.97 19.25 -11.12
N ARG A 283 -0.98 18.43 -11.49
CA ARG A 283 -1.18 17.16 -12.20
C ARG A 283 -0.06 16.15 -11.94
N THR A 284 -0.17 14.97 -12.50
CA THR A 284 0.85 13.91 -12.47
C THR A 284 2.24 14.44 -12.78
N GLY A 285 3.22 14.03 -11.98
CA GLY A 285 4.63 14.34 -12.16
C GLY A 285 5.13 15.56 -11.36
N LEU A 286 4.25 16.36 -10.77
CA LEU A 286 4.67 17.48 -9.93
C LEU A 286 5.35 16.96 -8.65
N GLY A 287 6.49 17.53 -8.31
CA GLY A 287 7.29 17.18 -7.15
C GLY A 287 8.74 16.91 -7.50
N ASP A 288 9.42 16.15 -6.66
CA ASP A 288 10.83 15.82 -6.80
C ASP A 288 11.08 14.31 -6.64
N GLU A 289 12.34 13.92 -6.45
CA GLU A 289 12.70 12.51 -6.26
C GLU A 289 12.34 11.97 -4.87
N ARG A 290 11.86 12.79 -3.94
CA ARG A 290 11.42 12.36 -2.59
C ARG A 290 9.91 12.27 -2.47
N LEU A 291 9.19 13.25 -3.01
CA LEU A 291 7.73 13.31 -2.98
C LEU A 291 7.19 13.80 -4.33
N GLN A 292 6.36 12.99 -4.96
CA GLN A 292 5.81 13.27 -6.28
C GLN A 292 4.30 12.97 -6.32
N ILE A 293 3.54 13.77 -7.06
CA ILE A 293 2.15 13.48 -7.41
C ILE A 293 2.13 12.40 -8.50
N GLY A 294 1.47 11.30 -8.19
CA GLY A 294 1.25 10.16 -9.06
C GLY A 294 0.08 10.31 -10.03
N PRO A 295 -0.43 9.18 -10.54
CA PRO A 295 -1.66 9.14 -11.32
C PRO A 295 -2.88 9.61 -10.54
N VAL A 296 -3.98 9.90 -11.25
CA VAL A 296 -5.29 10.00 -10.61
C VAL A 296 -5.86 8.60 -10.40
N LYS A 297 -6.31 8.31 -9.16
CA LYS A 297 -6.95 7.05 -8.79
C LYS A 297 -8.46 7.14 -9.00
N LEU A 298 -9.01 6.20 -9.74
CA LEU A 298 -10.45 6.06 -9.98
C LEU A 298 -10.88 4.62 -9.72
N PHE A 299 -12.02 4.43 -9.05
CA PHE A 299 -12.58 3.13 -8.75
C PHE A 299 -13.63 2.75 -9.78
N THR A 300 -13.44 1.64 -10.51
CA THR A 300 -14.43 1.16 -11.49
C THR A 300 -15.34 0.08 -10.91
N ASP A 301 -14.85 -0.73 -9.97
CA ASP A 301 -15.64 -1.76 -9.27
C ASP A 301 -15.26 -1.87 -7.79
N GLY A 302 -15.80 -2.87 -7.12
CA GLY A 302 -15.53 -3.16 -5.72
C GLY A 302 -14.51 -4.29 -5.51
N SER A 303 -14.69 -5.08 -4.43
CA SER A 303 -13.76 -6.13 -4.03
C SER A 303 -14.24 -7.53 -4.37
N MET A 304 -13.30 -8.47 -4.54
CA MET A 304 -13.65 -9.88 -4.72
C MET A 304 -14.29 -10.45 -3.44
N LEU A 305 -13.68 -10.20 -2.28
CA LEU A 305 -14.18 -10.69 -0.99
C LEU A 305 -15.60 -10.20 -0.67
N GLY A 306 -15.92 -8.97 -1.04
CA GLY A 306 -17.27 -8.42 -0.92
C GLY A 306 -18.26 -8.93 -1.99
N THR A 307 -17.80 -9.73 -2.96
CA THR A 307 -18.58 -10.10 -4.17
C THR A 307 -19.12 -8.89 -4.93
N THR A 308 -18.40 -7.77 -4.89
CA THR A 308 -18.75 -6.51 -5.54
C THR A 308 -17.88 -6.20 -6.75
N ALA A 309 -16.78 -6.94 -6.95
CA ALA A 309 -16.00 -6.88 -8.18
C ALA A 309 -16.84 -7.28 -9.40
N ALA A 310 -16.85 -6.44 -10.43
CA ALA A 310 -17.72 -6.58 -11.59
C ALA A 310 -17.22 -7.69 -12.53
N MET A 311 -17.97 -8.79 -12.58
CA MET A 311 -17.63 -9.99 -13.35
C MET A 311 -18.53 -10.14 -14.56
N THR A 312 -18.00 -10.67 -15.67
CA THR A 312 -18.81 -11.05 -16.85
C THR A 312 -19.73 -12.23 -16.54
N GLU A 313 -19.29 -13.14 -15.67
CA GLU A 313 -20.07 -14.29 -15.21
C GLU A 313 -20.34 -14.23 -13.71
N ALA A 314 -21.44 -14.86 -13.27
CA ALA A 314 -21.79 -14.89 -11.84
C ALA A 314 -20.75 -15.63 -11.00
N TYR A 315 -20.60 -15.19 -9.75
CA TYR A 315 -19.80 -15.89 -8.74
C TYR A 315 -20.33 -17.31 -8.52
N CYS A 316 -19.44 -18.25 -8.22
CA CYS A 316 -19.83 -19.61 -7.88
C CYS A 316 -20.74 -19.63 -6.65
N GLY A 317 -21.74 -20.52 -6.65
CA GLY A 317 -22.73 -20.62 -5.58
C GLY A 317 -23.85 -19.55 -5.60
N CYS A 318 -23.75 -18.53 -6.48
CA CYS A 318 -24.69 -17.40 -6.55
C CYS A 318 -25.07 -17.07 -7.99
N SER A 319 -26.05 -17.76 -8.57
CA SER A 319 -26.42 -17.68 -10.01
C SER A 319 -26.78 -16.27 -10.55
N HIS A 320 -26.96 -15.28 -9.67
CA HIS A 320 -27.36 -13.93 -10.06
C HIS A 320 -26.36 -12.84 -9.64
N ARG A 321 -25.33 -13.17 -8.85
CA ARG A 321 -24.40 -12.19 -8.31
C ARG A 321 -23.16 -12.10 -9.16
N LYS A 322 -22.99 -10.95 -9.84
CA LYS A 322 -21.86 -10.66 -10.73
C LYS A 322 -21.01 -9.48 -10.24
N GLY A 323 -21.27 -8.94 -9.06
CA GLY A 323 -20.76 -7.64 -8.68
C GLY A 323 -21.39 -6.51 -9.49
N TYR A 324 -20.78 -5.36 -9.46
CA TYR A 324 -21.28 -4.17 -10.16
C TYR A 324 -20.17 -3.13 -10.34
N LEU A 325 -20.33 -2.25 -11.31
CA LEU A 325 -19.49 -1.06 -11.47
C LEU A 325 -19.89 -0.01 -10.42
N GLN A 326 -18.93 0.76 -9.93
CA GLN A 326 -19.14 1.77 -8.87
C GLN A 326 -20.00 2.97 -9.31
N GLY A 327 -20.18 3.15 -10.61
CA GLY A 327 -20.98 4.24 -11.17
C GLY A 327 -21.43 3.94 -12.59
N ASP A 328 -22.01 4.94 -13.24
CA ASP A 328 -22.33 4.85 -14.66
C ASP A 328 -21.06 4.81 -15.51
N PRO A 329 -20.89 3.82 -16.41
CA PRO A 329 -19.69 3.69 -17.23
C PRO A 329 -19.39 4.90 -18.11
N GLU A 330 -20.42 5.59 -18.63
CA GLU A 330 -20.25 6.77 -19.48
C GLU A 330 -19.73 7.95 -18.64
N ASP A 331 -20.25 8.14 -17.43
CA ASP A 331 -19.79 9.19 -16.50
C ASP A 331 -18.35 8.94 -16.05
N MET A 332 -18.01 7.70 -15.66
CA MET A 332 -16.64 7.32 -15.27
C MET A 332 -15.65 7.52 -16.43
N THR A 333 -16.04 7.11 -17.64
CA THR A 333 -15.24 7.33 -18.86
C THR A 333 -15.04 8.81 -19.10
N ALA A 334 -16.08 9.62 -19.07
CA ALA A 334 -16.01 11.05 -19.32
C ALA A 334 -15.09 11.76 -18.29
N GLN A 335 -15.17 11.38 -17.01
CA GLN A 335 -14.31 11.93 -15.96
C GLN A 335 -12.84 11.57 -16.21
N ALA A 336 -12.54 10.31 -16.48
CA ALA A 336 -11.18 9.84 -16.72
C ALA A 336 -10.56 10.49 -17.98
N ILE A 337 -11.32 10.60 -19.08
CA ILE A 337 -10.88 11.25 -20.32
C ILE A 337 -10.58 12.74 -20.10
N LYS A 338 -11.43 13.44 -19.35
CA LYS A 338 -11.19 14.86 -19.00
C LYS A 338 -9.94 15.01 -18.13
N ALA A 339 -9.71 14.12 -17.17
CA ALA A 339 -8.48 14.11 -16.37
C ALA A 339 -7.24 13.87 -17.25
N ALA A 340 -7.28 12.87 -18.13
CA ALA A 340 -6.18 12.58 -19.06
C ALA A 340 -5.87 13.78 -19.97
N GLY A 341 -6.91 14.49 -20.45
CA GLY A 341 -6.78 15.71 -21.25
C GLY A 341 -6.05 16.85 -20.53
N ASN A 342 -6.05 16.88 -19.20
CA ASN A 342 -5.31 17.81 -18.36
C ASN A 342 -3.94 17.27 -17.90
N GLY A 343 -3.46 16.20 -18.50
CA GLY A 343 -2.13 15.64 -18.25
C GLY A 343 -2.04 14.76 -17.01
N TRP A 344 -3.17 14.20 -16.54
CA TRP A 344 -3.16 13.14 -15.54
C TRP A 344 -2.89 11.78 -16.18
N SER A 345 -2.00 11.00 -15.60
CA SER A 345 -1.98 9.56 -15.81
C SER A 345 -3.13 8.93 -15.04
N LEU A 346 -3.66 7.82 -15.53
CA LEU A 346 -4.80 7.13 -14.93
C LEU A 346 -4.34 5.89 -14.17
N ALA A 347 -4.87 5.68 -12.97
CA ALA A 347 -4.77 4.45 -12.20
C ALA A 347 -6.19 3.95 -11.89
N LEU A 348 -6.64 2.95 -12.66
CA LEU A 348 -8.02 2.48 -12.60
C LEU A 348 -8.09 1.19 -11.78
N HIS A 349 -8.77 1.26 -10.62
CA HIS A 349 -9.09 0.06 -9.85
C HIS A 349 -10.04 -0.82 -10.66
N ALA A 350 -9.63 -2.04 -10.95
CA ALA A 350 -10.45 -3.02 -11.65
C ALA A 350 -10.06 -4.44 -11.22
N ILE A 351 -10.92 -5.09 -10.45
CA ILE A 351 -10.72 -6.45 -9.92
C ILE A 351 -11.43 -7.48 -10.80
N GLY A 352 -12.71 -7.25 -11.13
CA GLY A 352 -13.47 -8.13 -11.99
C GLY A 352 -13.13 -7.96 -13.46
N ASP A 353 -13.27 -9.03 -14.23
CA ASP A 353 -12.94 -9.02 -15.66
C ASP A 353 -13.83 -8.07 -16.47
N ALA A 354 -15.07 -7.78 -16.05
CA ALA A 354 -15.89 -6.75 -16.67
C ALA A 354 -15.41 -5.32 -16.36
N ALA A 355 -14.87 -5.09 -15.14
CA ALA A 355 -14.25 -3.82 -14.80
C ALA A 355 -12.92 -3.62 -15.55
N VAL A 356 -12.15 -4.69 -15.77
CA VAL A 356 -10.95 -4.66 -16.63
C VAL A 356 -11.30 -4.27 -18.07
N ASP A 357 -12.42 -4.74 -18.63
CA ASP A 357 -12.87 -4.28 -19.95
C ASP A 357 -13.12 -2.76 -19.98
N LEU A 358 -13.85 -2.23 -18.99
CA LEU A 358 -14.10 -0.80 -18.91
C LEU A 358 -12.79 0.00 -18.75
N ALA A 359 -11.88 -0.46 -17.89
CA ALA A 359 -10.60 0.19 -17.70
C ALA A 359 -9.74 0.21 -18.98
N LEU A 360 -9.75 -0.89 -19.74
CA LEU A 360 -9.10 -0.97 -21.05
C LEU A 360 -9.71 0.04 -22.04
N ASP A 361 -11.04 0.08 -22.14
CA ASP A 361 -11.74 1.00 -23.05
C ASP A 361 -11.39 2.46 -22.73
N ILE A 362 -11.40 2.83 -21.44
CA ILE A 362 -11.02 4.18 -20.97
C ILE A 362 -9.57 4.52 -21.34
N ILE A 363 -8.62 3.63 -21.05
CA ILE A 363 -7.19 3.91 -21.28
C ILE A 363 -6.87 3.95 -22.77
N GLU A 364 -7.48 3.09 -23.57
CA GLU A 364 -7.35 3.09 -25.04
C GLU A 364 -7.87 4.40 -25.63
N GLU A 365 -9.07 4.86 -25.22
CA GLU A 365 -9.62 6.14 -25.67
C GLU A 365 -8.75 7.32 -25.23
N ALA A 366 -8.29 7.34 -23.98
CA ALA A 366 -7.41 8.39 -23.46
C ALA A 366 -6.11 8.47 -24.27
N THR A 367 -5.49 7.31 -24.54
CA THR A 367 -4.24 7.21 -25.30
C THR A 367 -4.42 7.59 -26.77
N GLU A 368 -5.53 7.19 -27.40
CA GLU A 368 -5.85 7.59 -28.79
C GLU A 368 -6.01 9.11 -28.90
N LYS A 369 -6.66 9.73 -27.91
CA LYS A 369 -7.02 11.15 -27.95
C LYS A 369 -5.87 12.07 -27.57
N TYR A 370 -5.04 11.69 -26.60
CA TYR A 370 -4.03 12.57 -26.00
C TYR A 370 -2.60 12.02 -26.09
N GLY A 371 -2.40 10.81 -26.59
CA GLY A 371 -1.12 10.11 -26.59
C GLY A 371 -0.81 9.40 -25.29
N ALA A 372 0.24 8.57 -25.30
CA ALA A 372 0.72 7.89 -24.09
C ALA A 372 1.41 8.90 -23.17
N PRO A 373 1.08 8.97 -21.87
CA PRO A 373 1.74 9.85 -20.93
C PRO A 373 3.15 9.34 -20.58
N GLU A 374 4.01 10.23 -20.03
CA GLU A 374 5.35 9.85 -19.57
C GLU A 374 5.29 8.82 -18.43
N MET A 375 4.41 9.02 -17.46
CA MET A 375 4.09 8.03 -16.43
C MET A 375 2.97 7.13 -16.96
N PRO A 376 3.16 5.80 -17.07
CA PRO A 376 2.20 4.94 -17.74
C PRO A 376 0.82 4.95 -17.09
N HIS A 377 -0.23 4.83 -17.90
CA HIS A 377 -1.56 4.46 -17.41
C HIS A 377 -1.52 3.04 -16.86
N ARG A 378 -2.31 2.78 -15.83
CA ARG A 378 -2.27 1.50 -15.12
C ARG A 378 -3.63 1.03 -14.65
N ILE A 379 -3.78 -0.28 -14.58
CA ILE A 379 -4.90 -0.98 -13.97
C ILE A 379 -4.43 -1.53 -12.62
N GLU A 380 -5.07 -1.09 -11.55
CA GLU A 380 -4.80 -1.58 -10.20
C GLU A 380 -5.52 -2.91 -10.01
N HIS A 381 -4.83 -3.84 -9.37
CA HIS A 381 -5.26 -5.20 -9.09
C HIS A 381 -5.27 -6.13 -10.30
N GLY A 382 -6.15 -5.94 -11.28
CA GLY A 382 -6.32 -6.93 -12.33
C GLY A 382 -6.63 -8.30 -11.71
N GLY A 383 -7.62 -8.35 -10.81
CA GLY A 383 -7.90 -9.54 -10.01
C GLY A 383 -8.26 -10.76 -10.86
N VAL A 384 -9.05 -10.58 -11.93
CA VAL A 384 -9.31 -11.60 -12.95
C VAL A 384 -9.08 -10.99 -14.32
N VAL A 385 -8.09 -11.51 -15.05
CA VAL A 385 -7.74 -11.00 -16.39
C VAL A 385 -7.82 -12.13 -17.43
N ARG A 386 -8.72 -11.98 -18.38
CA ARG A 386 -8.90 -12.95 -19.49
C ARG A 386 -7.75 -12.88 -20.50
N THR A 387 -7.59 -13.93 -21.29
CA THR A 387 -6.52 -14.00 -22.29
C THR A 387 -6.64 -12.91 -23.36
N ASP A 388 -7.86 -12.60 -23.82
CA ASP A 388 -8.12 -11.53 -24.79
C ASP A 388 -7.78 -10.13 -24.22
N GLN A 389 -7.95 -9.93 -22.91
CA GLN A 389 -7.56 -8.69 -22.24
C GLN A 389 -6.04 -8.55 -22.14
N ILE A 390 -5.29 -9.64 -21.91
CA ILE A 390 -3.81 -9.60 -21.91
C ILE A 390 -3.28 -9.14 -23.27
N GLU A 391 -3.88 -9.60 -24.37
CA GLU A 391 -3.49 -9.15 -25.71
C GLU A 391 -3.70 -7.63 -25.90
N ARG A 392 -4.83 -7.09 -25.39
CA ARG A 392 -5.10 -5.63 -25.41
C ARG A 392 -4.13 -4.86 -24.53
N LEU A 393 -3.87 -5.33 -23.31
CA LEU A 393 -2.92 -4.75 -22.37
C LEU A 393 -1.53 -4.63 -22.99
N ALA A 394 -1.01 -5.72 -23.55
CA ALA A 394 0.30 -5.76 -24.18
C ALA A 394 0.39 -4.85 -25.41
N LYS A 395 -0.63 -4.85 -26.28
CA LYS A 395 -0.69 -3.98 -27.46
C LYS A 395 -0.61 -2.49 -27.12
N ASN A 396 -1.23 -2.08 -26.02
CA ASN A 396 -1.33 -0.69 -25.61
C ASN A 396 -0.32 -0.29 -24.51
N ASN A 397 0.58 -1.20 -24.13
CA ASN A 397 1.58 -1.01 -23.08
C ASN A 397 0.96 -0.52 -21.74
N ILE A 398 -0.19 -1.09 -21.37
CA ILE A 398 -0.91 -0.77 -20.13
C ILE A 398 -0.35 -1.63 -19.01
N VAL A 399 0.04 -1.02 -17.90
CA VAL A 399 0.57 -1.75 -16.74
C VAL A 399 -0.57 -2.30 -15.89
N VAL A 400 -0.46 -3.57 -15.47
CA VAL A 400 -1.31 -4.17 -14.43
C VAL A 400 -0.50 -4.30 -13.14
N VAL A 401 -1.08 -3.95 -12.01
CA VAL A 401 -0.42 -3.93 -10.70
C VAL A 401 -1.06 -4.95 -9.75
N PRO A 402 -0.67 -6.24 -9.84
CA PRO A 402 -1.29 -7.30 -9.05
C PRO A 402 -0.77 -7.36 -7.61
N GLN A 403 -1.60 -7.84 -6.67
CA GLN A 403 -1.24 -8.09 -5.29
C GLN A 403 -1.11 -9.59 -5.01
N PRO A 404 0.08 -10.18 -5.15
CA PRO A 404 0.26 -11.62 -4.92
C PRO A 404 0.00 -12.04 -3.47
N ARG A 405 0.13 -11.11 -2.51
CA ARG A 405 -0.16 -11.36 -1.09
C ARG A 405 -1.63 -11.70 -0.79
N PHE A 406 -2.54 -11.32 -1.66
CA PHE A 406 -3.95 -11.71 -1.50
C PHE A 406 -4.14 -13.24 -1.60
N ILE A 407 -3.22 -13.95 -2.26
CA ILE A 407 -3.31 -15.40 -2.40
C ILE A 407 -3.09 -16.11 -1.06
N PRO A 408 -1.97 -15.91 -0.33
CA PRO A 408 -1.80 -16.56 0.98
C PRO A 408 -2.72 -16.04 2.09
N GLU A 409 -3.43 -14.93 1.88
CA GLU A 409 -4.35 -14.39 2.90
C GLU A 409 -5.82 -14.68 2.60
N PHE A 410 -6.20 -14.75 1.32
CA PHE A 410 -7.60 -14.84 0.90
C PHE A 410 -7.83 -15.89 -0.20
N GLY A 411 -6.79 -16.61 -0.62
CA GLY A 411 -6.82 -17.49 -1.80
C GLY A 411 -7.88 -18.59 -1.72
N GLY A 412 -8.08 -19.17 -0.55
CA GLY A 412 -9.08 -20.21 -0.34
C GLY A 412 -10.49 -19.72 -0.67
N ILE A 413 -10.91 -18.62 -0.05
CA ILE A 413 -12.24 -18.04 -0.30
C ILE A 413 -12.37 -17.50 -1.73
N MET A 414 -11.30 -16.93 -2.29
CA MET A 414 -11.31 -16.47 -3.69
C MET A 414 -11.50 -17.64 -4.67
N ALA A 415 -10.84 -18.78 -4.42
CA ALA A 415 -10.99 -19.97 -5.26
C ALA A 415 -12.43 -20.53 -5.22
N GLU A 416 -13.06 -20.54 -4.05
CA GLU A 416 -14.48 -20.93 -3.91
C GLU A 416 -15.41 -19.99 -4.70
N MET A 417 -15.15 -18.68 -4.66
CA MET A 417 -15.95 -17.67 -5.35
C MET A 417 -15.78 -17.69 -6.86
N LEU A 418 -14.57 -17.94 -7.33
CA LEU A 418 -14.24 -17.95 -8.76
C LEU A 418 -14.52 -19.29 -9.45
N GLY A 419 -14.33 -20.40 -8.71
CA GLY A 419 -14.29 -21.73 -9.27
C GLY A 419 -13.00 -22.00 -10.06
N GLU A 420 -12.77 -23.26 -10.40
CA GLU A 420 -11.50 -23.75 -10.95
C GLU A 420 -11.00 -22.96 -12.17
N GLU A 421 -11.87 -22.70 -13.14
CA GLU A 421 -11.44 -22.07 -14.41
C GLU A 421 -11.04 -20.61 -14.25
N ARG A 422 -11.78 -19.81 -13.45
CA ARG A 422 -11.46 -18.39 -13.26
C ARG A 422 -10.32 -18.19 -12.26
N THR A 423 -10.11 -19.12 -11.34
CA THR A 423 -8.93 -19.11 -10.45
C THR A 423 -7.63 -19.17 -11.26
N LYS A 424 -7.61 -19.86 -12.41
CA LYS A 424 -6.47 -19.90 -13.35
C LYS A 424 -6.18 -18.55 -14.02
N LEU A 425 -7.17 -17.65 -14.04
CA LEU A 425 -7.06 -16.31 -14.63
C LEU A 425 -6.76 -15.22 -13.61
N ALA A 426 -6.77 -15.58 -12.30
CA ALA A 426 -6.69 -14.62 -11.23
C ALA A 426 -5.25 -14.20 -10.92
N TYR A 427 -5.06 -12.90 -10.71
CA TYR A 427 -3.78 -12.26 -10.39
C TYR A 427 -2.65 -12.76 -11.29
N PRO A 428 -2.72 -12.52 -12.61
CA PRO A 428 -1.74 -13.03 -13.57
C PRO A 428 -0.38 -12.40 -13.31
N ALA A 429 0.66 -13.22 -13.29
CA ALA A 429 2.04 -12.75 -13.21
C ALA A 429 2.84 -13.27 -14.41
N LYS A 430 2.84 -14.60 -14.59
CA LYS A 430 3.60 -15.23 -15.67
C LYS A 430 3.07 -14.86 -17.06
N ARG A 431 1.74 -14.87 -17.25
CA ARG A 431 1.14 -14.47 -18.53
C ARG A 431 1.44 -13.02 -18.90
N LEU A 432 1.52 -12.10 -17.92
CA LEU A 432 1.94 -10.72 -18.17
C LEU A 432 3.40 -10.67 -18.63
N LEU A 433 4.31 -11.39 -17.95
CA LEU A 433 5.72 -11.48 -18.35
C LEU A 433 5.91 -12.13 -19.75
N GLU A 434 5.18 -13.22 -20.02
CA GLU A 434 5.23 -13.91 -21.31
C GLU A 434 4.69 -13.03 -22.47
N ALA A 435 3.78 -12.11 -22.17
CA ALA A 435 3.30 -11.09 -23.11
C ALA A 435 4.28 -9.91 -23.27
N GLY A 436 5.45 -9.94 -22.61
CA GLY A 436 6.48 -8.90 -22.65
C GLY A 436 6.14 -7.64 -21.87
N MET A 437 5.18 -7.72 -20.96
CA MET A 437 4.72 -6.58 -20.16
C MET A 437 5.59 -6.37 -18.92
N ILE A 438 5.57 -5.13 -18.42
CA ILE A 438 6.11 -4.80 -17.09
C ILE A 438 5.23 -5.46 -16.03
N LEU A 439 5.85 -6.23 -15.14
CA LEU A 439 5.21 -6.75 -13.94
C LEU A 439 5.75 -5.98 -12.74
N PRO A 440 4.97 -5.14 -12.06
CA PRO A 440 5.35 -4.54 -10.79
C PRO A 440 5.03 -5.45 -9.60
N GLY A 441 5.78 -5.26 -8.50
CA GLY A 441 5.43 -5.78 -7.18
C GLY A 441 4.62 -4.77 -6.40
N SER A 442 3.61 -5.23 -5.66
CA SER A 442 2.78 -4.39 -4.81
C SER A 442 2.08 -5.20 -3.72
N SER A 443 1.67 -4.53 -2.66
CA SER A 443 1.08 -5.18 -1.49
C SER A 443 -0.39 -4.86 -1.25
N ASP A 444 -0.80 -3.63 -1.53
CA ASP A 444 -2.08 -3.05 -1.11
C ASP A 444 -2.23 -3.02 0.43
N ARG A 445 -1.09 -2.86 1.16
CA ARG A 445 -1.17 -2.75 2.63
C ARG A 445 -1.93 -1.49 3.06
N PRO A 446 -2.74 -1.56 4.13
CA PRO A 446 -2.85 -2.64 5.10
C PRO A 446 -3.92 -3.70 4.78
N VAL A 447 -4.47 -3.73 3.55
CA VAL A 447 -5.46 -4.76 3.15
C VAL A 447 -4.87 -6.17 3.28
N ALA A 448 -3.59 -6.32 2.88
CA ALA A 448 -2.79 -7.51 3.13
C ALA A 448 -1.43 -7.13 3.74
N ASP A 449 -0.72 -8.13 4.29
CA ASP A 449 0.64 -7.93 4.78
C ASP A 449 1.58 -7.53 3.64
N GLY A 450 2.23 -6.40 3.79
CA GLY A 450 3.03 -5.78 2.72
C GLY A 450 4.54 -5.92 2.87
N GLU A 451 5.05 -6.81 3.73
CA GLU A 451 6.49 -7.07 3.81
C GLU A 451 7.03 -7.58 2.46
N PRO A 452 8.00 -6.90 1.82
CA PRO A 452 8.44 -7.22 0.45
C PRO A 452 8.86 -8.67 0.24
N LEU A 453 9.59 -9.27 1.18
CA LEU A 453 10.02 -10.66 1.06
C LEU A 453 8.86 -11.65 1.12
N LYS A 454 7.80 -11.35 1.87
CA LYS A 454 6.55 -12.12 1.86
C LYS A 454 5.80 -11.99 0.54
N VAL A 455 5.84 -10.81 -0.08
CA VAL A 455 5.22 -10.60 -1.40
C VAL A 455 6.00 -11.33 -2.48
N ILE A 456 7.34 -11.27 -2.45
CA ILE A 456 8.22 -12.03 -3.35
C ILE A 456 7.96 -13.54 -3.20
N GLN A 457 7.88 -14.04 -1.96
CA GLN A 457 7.55 -15.44 -1.69
C GLN A 457 6.16 -15.83 -2.25
N ALA A 458 5.16 -14.96 -2.13
CA ALA A 458 3.82 -15.21 -2.66
C ALA A 458 3.78 -15.34 -4.19
N PHE A 459 4.59 -14.56 -4.92
CA PHE A 459 4.75 -14.73 -6.37
C PHE A 459 5.31 -16.10 -6.77
N VAL A 460 6.24 -16.60 -5.97
CA VAL A 460 6.98 -17.84 -6.24
C VAL A 460 6.20 -19.09 -5.81
N GLN A 461 5.40 -18.97 -4.73
CA GLN A 461 4.71 -20.13 -4.16
C GLN A 461 3.27 -20.25 -4.61
N ARG A 462 2.53 -19.15 -4.66
CA ARG A 462 1.08 -19.09 -4.96
C ARG A 462 0.27 -20.13 -4.18
N LYS A 463 0.52 -20.20 -2.86
CA LYS A 463 -0.19 -21.07 -1.92
C LYS A 463 -1.18 -20.24 -1.11
N THR A 464 -2.37 -20.79 -0.88
CA THR A 464 -3.40 -20.19 -0.02
C THR A 464 -3.00 -20.30 1.45
N GLU A 465 -3.80 -19.71 2.35
CA GLU A 465 -3.66 -19.82 3.81
C GLU A 465 -3.68 -21.27 4.32
N ASN A 466 -4.28 -22.17 3.57
CA ASN A 466 -4.35 -23.61 3.88
C ASN A 466 -3.24 -24.43 3.19
N GLY A 467 -2.35 -23.78 2.45
CA GLY A 467 -1.26 -24.41 1.72
C GLY A 467 -1.67 -25.05 0.38
N GLU A 468 -2.89 -24.79 -0.10
CA GLU A 468 -3.37 -25.26 -1.39
C GLU A 468 -2.82 -24.38 -2.54
N GLU A 469 -2.61 -24.96 -3.72
CA GLU A 469 -2.14 -24.22 -4.88
C GLU A 469 -3.24 -23.31 -5.46
N PHE A 470 -2.90 -22.05 -5.75
CA PHE A 470 -3.78 -21.07 -6.37
C PHE A 470 -3.24 -20.66 -7.75
N GLY A 471 -3.83 -21.18 -8.81
CA GLY A 471 -3.39 -20.90 -10.18
C GLY A 471 -1.89 -21.14 -10.41
N PRO A 472 -1.37 -22.37 -10.19
CA PRO A 472 0.08 -22.66 -10.20
C PRO A 472 0.76 -22.38 -11.55
N ALA A 473 0.00 -22.25 -12.63
CA ALA A 473 0.52 -21.86 -13.94
C ALA A 473 1.09 -20.42 -13.96
N GLU A 474 0.73 -19.59 -13.00
CA GLU A 474 1.16 -18.20 -12.85
C GLU A 474 2.38 -18.03 -11.92
N ILE A 475 2.99 -19.13 -11.44
CA ILE A 475 4.24 -19.10 -10.68
C ILE A 475 5.36 -18.51 -11.54
N ILE A 476 6.13 -17.58 -10.97
CA ILE A 476 7.29 -16.96 -11.59
C ILE A 476 8.56 -17.31 -10.83
N THR A 477 9.71 -17.04 -11.41
CA THR A 477 11.01 -17.27 -10.76
C THR A 477 11.29 -16.26 -9.66
N VAL A 478 12.22 -16.57 -8.74
CA VAL A 478 12.66 -15.62 -7.71
C VAL A 478 13.29 -14.39 -8.35
N ASP A 479 14.07 -14.55 -9.43
CA ASP A 479 14.65 -13.42 -10.18
C ASP A 479 13.57 -12.50 -10.76
N ASP A 480 12.48 -13.06 -11.33
CA ASP A 480 11.37 -12.25 -11.85
C ASP A 480 10.61 -11.56 -10.73
N ALA A 481 10.42 -12.20 -9.57
CA ALA A 481 9.77 -11.61 -8.40
C ALA A 481 10.62 -10.47 -7.79
N LEU A 482 11.94 -10.64 -7.70
CA LEU A 482 12.87 -9.57 -7.31
C LEU A 482 12.82 -8.41 -8.30
N TYR A 483 12.84 -8.71 -9.60
CA TYR A 483 12.71 -7.69 -10.65
C TYR A 483 11.39 -6.94 -10.55
N ALA A 484 10.28 -7.64 -10.30
CA ALA A 484 8.97 -7.02 -10.11
C ALA A 484 8.99 -6.00 -8.96
N TYR A 485 9.58 -6.36 -7.83
CA TYR A 485 9.65 -5.50 -6.63
C TYR A 485 10.75 -4.44 -6.67
N THR A 486 11.49 -4.31 -7.77
CA THR A 486 12.57 -3.32 -7.97
C THR A 486 12.37 -2.57 -9.28
N ALA A 487 12.99 -3.01 -10.37
CA ALA A 487 12.96 -2.35 -11.68
C ALA A 487 11.55 -2.36 -12.31
N GLY A 488 10.78 -3.42 -12.12
CA GLY A 488 9.40 -3.53 -12.61
C GLY A 488 8.49 -2.45 -11.98
N SER A 489 8.52 -2.34 -10.65
CA SER A 489 7.77 -1.29 -9.93
C SER A 489 8.27 0.11 -10.28
N ALA A 490 9.58 0.31 -10.44
CA ALA A 490 10.13 1.59 -10.88
C ALA A 490 9.60 1.98 -12.27
N ALA A 491 9.54 1.03 -13.20
CA ALA A 491 9.01 1.27 -14.54
C ALA A 491 7.51 1.56 -14.51
N ALA A 492 6.73 0.81 -13.73
CA ALA A 492 5.29 0.99 -13.57
C ALA A 492 4.89 2.35 -12.98
N THR A 493 5.81 3.00 -12.27
CA THR A 493 5.60 4.29 -11.60
C THR A 493 6.31 5.47 -12.30
N GLY A 494 6.78 5.26 -13.55
CA GLY A 494 7.41 6.32 -14.35
C GLY A 494 8.86 6.63 -13.97
N TRP A 495 9.54 5.71 -13.27
CA TRP A 495 10.92 5.89 -12.80
C TRP A 495 11.94 5.00 -13.52
N ALA A 496 11.56 4.38 -14.65
CA ALA A 496 12.48 3.55 -15.43
C ALA A 496 13.79 4.30 -15.74
N GLY A 497 14.94 3.63 -15.54
CA GLY A 497 16.25 4.21 -15.75
C GLY A 497 16.72 5.26 -14.72
N ARG A 498 15.86 5.64 -13.76
CA ARG A 498 16.20 6.56 -12.66
C ARG A 498 16.44 5.84 -11.34
N LYS A 499 15.72 4.77 -11.07
CA LYS A 499 15.86 3.90 -9.90
C LYS A 499 15.43 2.47 -10.20
N GLY A 500 15.58 1.57 -9.23
CA GLY A 500 15.15 0.17 -9.33
C GLY A 500 16.22 -0.79 -9.83
N GLN A 501 17.40 -0.26 -10.19
CA GLN A 501 18.58 -1.04 -10.55
C GLN A 501 19.82 -0.44 -9.89
N ILE A 502 20.79 -1.28 -9.55
CA ILE A 502 22.12 -0.83 -9.18
C ILE A 502 22.89 -0.60 -10.49
N ALA A 503 22.76 0.59 -11.05
CA ALA A 503 23.38 0.97 -12.32
C ALA A 503 23.93 2.39 -12.25
N PRO A 504 25.04 2.73 -12.92
CA PRO A 504 25.62 4.07 -12.90
C PRO A 504 24.59 5.14 -13.31
N GLY A 505 24.52 6.21 -12.51
CA GLY A 505 23.59 7.33 -12.71
C GLY A 505 22.20 7.13 -12.10
N GLN A 506 21.81 5.93 -11.71
CA GLN A 506 20.56 5.70 -10.97
C GLN A 506 20.72 6.09 -9.50
N LEU A 507 19.58 6.35 -8.84
CA LEU A 507 19.50 6.70 -7.43
C LEU A 507 20.08 5.57 -6.56
N ALA A 508 20.91 5.94 -5.59
CA ALA A 508 21.61 5.01 -4.71
C ALA A 508 20.66 4.48 -3.61
N ASP A 509 19.66 3.73 -4.05
CA ASP A 509 18.67 3.07 -3.23
C ASP A 509 18.94 1.56 -3.26
N LEU A 510 19.28 0.97 -2.12
CA LEU A 510 19.59 -0.47 -2.03
C LEU A 510 19.11 -1.09 -0.71
N VAL A 511 18.95 -2.39 -0.73
CA VAL A 511 18.70 -3.23 0.44
C VAL A 511 19.82 -4.24 0.62
N VAL A 512 20.21 -4.47 1.87
CA VAL A 512 21.20 -5.48 2.26
C VAL A 512 20.49 -6.60 3.00
N LEU A 513 20.57 -7.81 2.48
CA LEU A 513 19.94 -9.01 3.02
C LEU A 513 21.02 -9.97 3.57
N ALA A 514 20.67 -10.71 4.61
CA ALA A 514 21.55 -11.71 5.19
C ALA A 514 21.86 -12.85 4.20
N ASP A 515 20.87 -13.24 3.40
CA ASP A 515 20.96 -14.34 2.44
C ASP A 515 20.44 -13.92 1.06
N ASP A 516 20.86 -14.64 0.03
CA ASP A 516 20.37 -14.47 -1.33
C ASP A 516 19.03 -15.20 -1.50
N PRO A 517 17.92 -14.50 -1.78
CA PRO A 517 16.61 -15.12 -1.95
C PRO A 517 16.54 -16.19 -3.03
N ARG A 518 17.50 -16.18 -3.97
CA ARG A 518 17.57 -17.14 -5.08
C ARG A 518 18.25 -18.46 -4.69
N GLU A 519 18.97 -18.48 -3.55
CA GLU A 519 19.76 -19.62 -3.06
C GLU A 519 19.12 -20.33 -1.86
N VAL A 520 18.09 -19.74 -1.25
CA VAL A 520 17.35 -20.35 -0.14
C VAL A 520 16.16 -21.17 -0.62
N ASP A 521 15.59 -21.99 0.27
CA ASP A 521 14.31 -22.65 0.00
C ASP A 521 13.22 -21.59 -0.21
N PRO A 522 12.42 -21.65 -1.28
CA PRO A 522 11.33 -20.71 -1.51
C PRO A 522 10.35 -20.56 -0.32
N ASP A 523 10.21 -21.58 0.53
CA ASP A 523 9.36 -21.53 1.71
C ASP A 523 9.97 -20.66 2.84
N THR A 524 11.24 -20.25 2.74
CA THR A 524 11.97 -19.47 3.76
C THR A 524 12.38 -18.06 3.30
N ILE A 525 11.99 -17.63 2.11
CA ILE A 525 12.35 -16.30 1.58
C ILE A 525 11.91 -15.17 2.53
N SER A 526 10.73 -15.29 3.11
CA SER A 526 10.20 -14.30 4.05
C SER A 526 10.93 -14.23 5.39
N GLU A 527 11.76 -15.22 5.72
CA GLU A 527 12.54 -15.28 6.96
C GLU A 527 13.92 -14.60 6.83
N ILE A 528 14.32 -14.22 5.62
CA ILE A 528 15.60 -13.54 5.38
C ILE A 528 15.62 -12.19 6.09
N LYS A 529 16.66 -11.94 6.88
CA LYS A 529 16.79 -10.69 7.62
C LYS A 529 17.23 -9.55 6.72
N ILE A 530 16.56 -8.41 6.86
CA ILE A 530 17.03 -7.13 6.35
C ILE A 530 18.13 -6.62 7.28
N LEU A 531 19.34 -6.45 6.77
CA LEU A 531 20.49 -5.96 7.53
C LEU A 531 20.61 -4.44 7.46
N ALA A 532 20.31 -3.87 6.30
CA ALA A 532 20.31 -2.42 6.10
C ALA A 532 19.45 -2.02 4.90
N THR A 533 18.94 -0.80 4.96
CA THR A 533 18.23 -0.11 3.87
C THR A 533 18.88 1.24 3.65
N MET A 534 19.21 1.54 2.40
CA MET A 534 19.83 2.80 1.99
C MET A 534 18.95 3.52 0.98
N VAL A 535 18.74 4.82 1.16
CA VAL A 535 18.00 5.69 0.24
C VAL A 535 18.83 6.92 -0.08
N GLY A 536 19.16 7.10 -1.36
CA GLY A 536 19.97 8.24 -1.80
C GLY A 536 21.38 8.26 -1.20
N GLY A 537 21.98 7.10 -0.95
CA GLY A 537 23.31 6.98 -0.34
C GLY A 537 23.34 7.10 1.18
N GLU A 538 22.21 7.23 1.85
CA GLU A 538 22.10 7.30 3.31
C GLU A 538 21.43 6.05 3.88
N PHE A 539 22.00 5.44 4.93
CA PHE A 539 21.34 4.35 5.64
C PHE A 539 20.15 4.89 6.45
N VAL A 540 18.96 4.45 6.09
CA VAL A 540 17.70 4.80 6.78
C VAL A 540 17.28 3.74 7.78
N HIS A 541 17.85 2.53 7.67
CA HIS A 541 17.72 1.43 8.62
C HIS A 541 19.00 0.59 8.64
N GLY A 542 19.39 0.08 9.82
CA GLY A 542 20.57 -0.78 9.98
C GLY A 542 21.87 -0.09 9.56
N GLY A 543 22.80 -0.84 8.99
CA GLY A 543 24.08 -0.35 8.50
C GLY A 543 25.05 -1.47 8.20
N LEU A 544 26.22 -1.10 7.66
CA LEU A 544 27.34 -1.97 7.41
C LEU A 544 28.54 -1.53 8.24
N GLU A 545 29.50 -2.45 8.46
CA GLU A 545 30.73 -2.14 9.18
C GLU A 545 31.60 -1.17 8.35
N GLU A 546 31.97 -0.04 8.94
CA GLU A 546 32.86 0.95 8.32
C GLU A 546 34.33 0.55 8.55
N VAL A 547 35.14 0.45 7.45
CA VAL A 547 36.52 -0.05 7.45
C VAL A 547 37.52 0.93 6.90
#